data_a9015c931154379a09798c58591d053d
#
_entry.id   a9015c931154379a09798c58591d053d
#
_cell.length_a   1.000
_cell.length_b   1.000
_cell.length_c   1.000
_cell.angle_alpha   90.00
_cell.angle_beta   90.00
_cell.angle_gamma   90.00
#
_symmetry.space_group_name_H-M   'P 1'
#
loop_
_entity.id
_entity.type
_entity.pdbx_description
1 polymer ?
#
loop_
_entity_poly.entity_id
_entity_poly.type
_entity_poly.pdbx_seq_one_letter_code
_entity_poly.pdbx_strand_id
1 'polypeptide(L)'
;VAFYFSDGDGGEERITYAELQRASRRIAGEMLRRGLVGHRALLMFPPGLEFVKAFYGCLYAGVVAVPAFTPRRNRNVQRLQAISDDAEASVALTVADVRDRAVGMLDETPTLQTLDWLAVDELVGDPGDSDAMPTMRPDQLAVLQYTSGSTGSPKGVMLSHGNIMYNVMAIVYSFESTQTGLGITWLPTYHDMGLVGGVLKPLYFGRPNVLMSPMVFLQKPVRWLRAITKYRATVSGGPNFAYDLCTQKITDEEMEGLDLRSWQVAFNGAEPIRAATLADFCQRFASVGFREEAFFPCYGMAE
;
A
#
# COMPACT_ATOMS: atom_id res chain seq x y z
N VAL A 1 15.97 -8.76 1.99
CA VAL A 1 15.14 -7.54 2.05
C VAL A 1 13.70 -7.93 1.82
N ALA A 2 12.78 -7.33 2.58
CA ALA A 2 11.34 -7.48 2.37
C ALA A 2 10.80 -6.34 1.48
N PHE A 3 11.12 -5.10 1.85
CA PHE A 3 10.70 -3.94 1.09
C PHE A 3 11.84 -2.95 0.89
N TYR A 4 11.75 -2.24 -0.23
CA TYR A 4 12.43 -0.99 -0.50
C TYR A 4 11.38 0.12 -0.58
N PHE A 5 11.76 1.34 -0.19
CA PHE A 5 11.01 2.54 -0.51
C PHE A 5 11.91 3.46 -1.33
N SER A 6 11.43 3.85 -2.52
CA SER A 6 12.19 4.69 -3.45
C SER A 6 11.52 6.05 -3.63
N ASP A 7 12.30 7.12 -3.53
CA ASP A 7 11.85 8.49 -3.84
C ASP A 7 11.79 8.80 -5.34
N GLY A 8 12.28 7.86 -6.17
CA GLY A 8 12.30 7.97 -7.63
C GLY A 8 13.46 8.77 -8.21
N ASP A 9 14.27 9.44 -7.40
CA ASP A 9 15.42 10.27 -7.82
C ASP A 9 16.77 9.74 -7.28
N GLY A 10 16.75 8.55 -6.70
CA GLY A 10 17.97 7.84 -6.24
C GLY A 10 18.01 7.56 -4.75
N GLY A 11 17.21 8.24 -3.93
CA GLY A 11 17.05 7.92 -2.52
C GLY A 11 16.31 6.58 -2.34
N GLU A 12 16.80 5.78 -1.40
CA GLU A 12 16.29 4.45 -1.14
C GLU A 12 16.39 4.11 0.35
N GLU A 13 15.28 3.71 0.92
CA GLU A 13 15.22 3.04 2.21
C GLU A 13 14.95 1.55 1.99
N ARG A 14 15.37 0.71 2.91
CA ARG A 14 15.08 -0.72 2.85
C ARG A 14 14.82 -1.29 4.23
N ILE A 15 14.05 -2.37 4.27
CA ILE A 15 13.78 -3.13 5.48
C ILE A 15 13.85 -4.63 5.18
N THR A 16 14.55 -5.37 6.02
CA THR A 16 14.60 -6.84 5.96
C THR A 16 13.37 -7.44 6.64
N TYR A 17 13.10 -8.73 6.41
CA TYR A 17 12.03 -9.44 7.10
C TYR A 17 12.19 -9.40 8.62
N ALA A 18 13.41 -9.58 9.13
CA ALA A 18 13.69 -9.57 10.56
C ALA A 18 13.48 -8.17 11.18
N GLU A 19 13.89 -7.11 10.48
CA GLU A 19 13.67 -5.73 10.94
C GLU A 19 12.18 -5.37 10.91
N LEU A 20 11.46 -5.77 9.85
CA LEU A 20 10.02 -5.56 9.75
C LEU A 20 9.29 -6.28 10.90
N GLN A 21 9.64 -7.54 11.15
CA GLN A 21 9.06 -8.30 12.25
C GLN A 21 9.30 -7.61 13.60
N ARG A 22 10.54 -7.21 13.90
CA ARG A 22 10.85 -6.51 15.16
C ARG A 22 10.09 -5.20 15.31
N ALA A 23 10.06 -4.38 14.25
CA ALA A 23 9.34 -3.11 14.27
C ALA A 23 7.83 -3.31 14.44
N SER A 24 7.23 -4.24 13.69
CA SER A 24 5.80 -4.55 13.80
C SER A 24 5.43 -5.11 15.17
N ARG A 25 6.27 -5.97 15.76
CA ARG A 25 6.05 -6.48 17.13
C ARG A 25 6.17 -5.42 18.19
N ARG A 26 7.07 -4.44 18.03
CA ARG A 26 7.16 -3.28 18.94
C ARG A 26 5.85 -2.48 18.93
N ILE A 27 5.32 -2.19 17.74
CA ILE A 27 4.03 -1.51 17.58
C ILE A 27 2.90 -2.34 18.19
N ALA A 28 2.89 -3.65 17.93
CA ALA A 28 1.91 -4.57 18.52
C ALA A 28 1.98 -4.59 20.04
N GLY A 29 3.17 -4.65 20.62
CA GLY A 29 3.37 -4.60 22.07
C GLY A 29 2.81 -3.34 22.72
N GLU A 30 2.96 -2.18 22.05
CA GLU A 30 2.36 -0.93 22.49
C GLU A 30 0.83 -0.99 22.48
N MET A 31 0.24 -1.51 21.39
CA MET A 31 -1.21 -1.66 21.29
C MET A 31 -1.77 -2.65 22.32
N LEU A 32 -1.04 -3.75 22.59
CA LEU A 32 -1.43 -4.70 23.63
C LEU A 32 -1.40 -4.09 25.03
N ARG A 33 -0.36 -3.27 25.33
CA ARG A 33 -0.29 -2.55 26.63
C ARG A 33 -1.44 -1.55 26.81
N ARG A 34 -1.97 -1.00 25.71
CA ARG A 34 -3.16 -0.11 25.72
C ARG A 34 -4.49 -0.88 25.69
N GLY A 35 -4.48 -2.22 25.65
CA GLY A 35 -5.69 -3.05 25.67
C GLY A 35 -6.50 -2.98 24.35
N LEU A 36 -5.85 -2.73 23.23
CA LEU A 36 -6.52 -2.46 21.93
C LEU A 36 -6.90 -3.72 21.12
N VAL A 37 -6.74 -4.93 21.67
CA VAL A 37 -7.17 -6.17 20.98
C VAL A 37 -8.63 -6.09 20.56
N GLY A 38 -8.92 -6.35 19.29
CA GLY A 38 -10.28 -6.27 18.72
C GLY A 38 -10.76 -4.85 18.42
N HIS A 39 -10.02 -3.82 18.81
CA HIS A 39 -10.31 -2.43 18.46
C HIS A 39 -9.90 -2.11 17.02
N ARG A 40 -10.31 -0.95 16.52
CA ARG A 40 -10.01 -0.47 15.16
C ARG A 40 -9.00 0.68 15.24
N ALA A 41 -7.96 0.58 14.41
CA ALA A 41 -6.92 1.58 14.30
C ALA A 41 -6.93 2.24 12.92
N LEU A 42 -7.12 3.56 12.86
CA LEU A 42 -6.90 4.33 11.63
C LEU A 42 -5.41 4.39 11.32
N LEU A 43 -5.02 3.95 10.13
CA LEU A 43 -3.63 4.02 9.65
C LEU A 43 -3.47 5.18 8.69
N MET A 44 -2.94 6.30 9.17
CA MET A 44 -2.81 7.55 8.42
C MET A 44 -1.33 7.89 8.19
N PHE A 45 -0.71 7.23 7.23
CA PHE A 45 0.73 7.38 6.96
C PHE A 45 1.01 8.08 5.64
N PRO A 46 2.09 8.88 5.56
CA PRO A 46 2.67 9.21 4.27
C PRO A 46 3.16 7.94 3.58
N PRO A 47 3.34 7.95 2.25
CA PRO A 47 3.97 6.83 1.57
C PRO A 47 5.34 6.52 2.18
N GLY A 48 5.58 5.25 2.53
CA GLY A 48 6.81 4.85 3.21
C GLY A 48 6.70 3.50 3.90
N LEU A 49 7.79 3.09 4.54
CA LEU A 49 7.89 1.80 5.25
C LEU A 49 7.12 1.80 6.58
N GLU A 50 6.85 2.97 7.17
CA GLU A 50 6.16 3.07 8.46
C GLU A 50 4.72 2.52 8.39
N PHE A 51 4.02 2.75 7.26
CA PHE A 51 2.71 2.13 7.02
C PHE A 51 2.80 0.60 7.11
N VAL A 52 3.81 0.00 6.45
CA VAL A 52 3.97 -1.47 6.42
C VAL A 52 4.21 -2.01 7.83
N LYS A 53 5.09 -1.35 8.61
CA LYS A 53 5.39 -1.71 10.01
C LYS A 53 4.13 -1.64 10.88
N ALA A 54 3.37 -0.56 10.76
CA ALA A 54 2.14 -0.34 11.54
C ALA A 54 1.03 -1.33 11.15
N PHE A 55 0.86 -1.58 9.86
CA PHE A 55 -0.14 -2.52 9.35
C PHE A 55 0.09 -3.93 9.92
N TYR A 56 1.32 -4.46 9.81
CA TYR A 56 1.64 -5.77 10.42
C TYR A 56 1.64 -5.72 11.95
N GLY A 57 1.92 -4.57 12.56
CA GLY A 57 1.74 -4.36 13.99
C GLY A 57 0.29 -4.58 14.43
N CYS A 58 -0.67 -4.04 13.68
CA CYS A 58 -2.09 -4.30 13.93
C CYS A 58 -2.44 -5.78 13.83
N LEU A 59 -1.98 -6.46 12.77
CA LEU A 59 -2.24 -7.89 12.59
C LEU A 59 -1.65 -8.74 13.72
N TYR A 60 -0.44 -8.42 14.21
CA TYR A 60 0.17 -9.10 15.35
C TYR A 60 -0.59 -8.88 16.65
N ALA A 61 -1.13 -7.69 16.87
CA ALA A 61 -1.86 -7.33 18.09
C ALA A 61 -3.33 -7.78 18.09
N GLY A 62 -3.85 -8.28 16.96
CA GLY A 62 -5.29 -8.53 16.80
C GLY A 62 -6.12 -7.24 16.79
N VAL A 63 -5.54 -6.15 16.34
CA VAL A 63 -6.18 -4.87 16.10
C VAL A 63 -6.63 -4.79 14.65
N VAL A 64 -7.86 -4.36 14.39
CA VAL A 64 -8.38 -4.23 13.03
C VAL A 64 -7.76 -3.01 12.35
N ALA A 65 -7.00 -3.23 11.29
CA ALA A 65 -6.40 -2.14 10.53
C ALA A 65 -7.43 -1.42 9.66
N VAL A 66 -7.44 -0.09 9.71
CA VAL A 66 -8.29 0.77 8.87
C VAL A 66 -7.39 1.69 8.05
N PRO A 67 -6.88 1.25 6.89
CA PRO A 67 -6.03 2.07 6.04
C PRO A 67 -6.77 3.33 5.57
N ALA A 68 -6.17 4.49 5.79
CA ALA A 68 -6.74 5.78 5.41
C ALA A 68 -5.65 6.74 4.90
N PHE A 69 -6.06 7.79 4.23
CA PHE A 69 -5.14 8.83 3.79
C PHE A 69 -4.80 9.79 4.94
N THR A 70 -3.66 10.45 4.87
CA THR A 70 -3.27 11.47 5.85
C THR A 70 -4.19 12.70 5.79
N PRO A 71 -4.51 13.34 6.94
CA PRO A 71 -5.30 14.57 6.95
C PRO A 71 -4.57 15.69 6.18
N ARG A 72 -5.34 16.46 5.39
CA ARG A 72 -4.84 17.62 4.66
C ARG A 72 -5.75 18.81 4.88
N ARG A 73 -5.17 19.96 5.18
CA ARG A 73 -5.90 21.20 5.42
C ARG A 73 -6.88 21.50 4.28
N ASN A 74 -8.12 21.82 4.64
CA ASN A 74 -9.23 22.12 3.71
C ASN A 74 -9.56 21.01 2.69
N ARG A 75 -9.11 19.79 2.93
CA ARG A 75 -9.42 18.63 2.06
C ARG A 75 -9.59 17.39 2.93
N ASN A 76 -10.57 16.59 2.59
CA ASN A 76 -10.79 15.22 3.06
C ASN A 76 -10.94 14.97 4.59
N VAL A 77 -10.81 15.97 5.46
CA VAL A 77 -10.88 15.76 6.92
C VAL A 77 -12.27 15.26 7.34
N GLN A 78 -13.35 15.80 6.73
CA GLN A 78 -14.71 15.34 6.96
C GLN A 78 -14.91 13.87 6.56
N ARG A 79 -14.25 13.43 5.47
CA ARG A 79 -14.31 12.03 5.07
C ARG A 79 -13.53 11.13 6.04
N LEU A 80 -12.41 11.59 6.59
CA LEU A 80 -11.69 10.87 7.65
C LEU A 80 -12.54 10.75 8.91
N GLN A 81 -13.25 11.83 9.27
CA GLN A 81 -14.21 11.82 10.37
C GLN A 81 -15.27 10.74 10.14
N ALA A 82 -15.91 10.72 8.96
CA ALA A 82 -16.93 9.74 8.64
C ALA A 82 -16.39 8.29 8.64
N ILE A 83 -15.17 8.07 8.20
CA ILE A 83 -14.50 6.76 8.30
C ILE A 83 -14.25 6.40 9.77
N SER A 84 -13.78 7.34 10.58
CA SER A 84 -13.52 7.14 12.01
C SER A 84 -14.79 6.78 12.77
N ASP A 85 -15.87 7.49 12.47
CA ASP A 85 -17.20 7.28 13.10
C ASP A 85 -17.77 5.91 12.73
N ASP A 86 -17.80 5.56 11.44
CA ASP A 86 -18.34 4.29 10.94
C ASP A 86 -17.49 3.09 11.40
N ALA A 87 -16.15 3.24 11.42
CA ALA A 87 -15.26 2.22 11.94
C ALA A 87 -15.29 2.11 13.47
N GLU A 88 -15.86 3.07 14.20
CA GLU A 88 -15.71 3.23 15.65
C GLU A 88 -14.21 3.12 16.04
N ALA A 89 -13.37 3.89 15.38
CA ALA A 89 -11.93 3.82 15.59
C ALA A 89 -11.57 4.27 17.01
N SER A 90 -10.63 3.58 17.65
CA SER A 90 -10.20 3.87 19.02
C SER A 90 -8.83 4.54 19.05
N VAL A 91 -8.03 4.38 18.00
CA VAL A 91 -6.66 4.90 17.92
C VAL A 91 -6.33 5.30 16.49
N ALA A 92 -5.47 6.30 16.34
CA ALA A 92 -4.88 6.70 15.07
C ALA A 92 -3.38 6.37 15.08
N LEU A 93 -2.92 5.53 14.18
CA LEU A 93 -1.50 5.24 13.99
C LEU A 93 -0.94 6.11 12.87
N THR A 94 0.20 6.76 13.13
CA THR A 94 0.85 7.65 12.16
C THR A 94 2.33 7.83 12.49
N VAL A 95 2.99 8.83 11.89
CA VAL A 95 4.32 9.33 12.27
C VAL A 95 4.19 10.67 12.98
N ALA A 96 5.20 11.04 13.79
CA ALA A 96 5.20 12.25 14.61
C ALA A 96 4.87 13.51 13.80
N ASP A 97 5.53 13.70 12.67
CA ASP A 97 5.30 14.86 11.79
C ASP A 97 3.84 14.99 11.30
N VAL A 98 3.15 13.88 11.03
CA VAL A 98 1.73 13.91 10.63
C VAL A 98 0.84 14.21 11.84
N ARG A 99 1.09 13.58 12.99
CA ARG A 99 0.36 13.85 14.25
C ARG A 99 0.42 15.33 14.61
N ASP A 100 1.62 15.89 14.65
CA ASP A 100 1.84 17.27 15.09
C ASP A 100 1.20 18.30 14.15
N ARG A 101 1.20 18.02 12.84
CA ARG A 101 0.47 18.84 11.87
C ARG A 101 -1.05 18.66 11.94
N ALA A 102 -1.53 17.47 12.31
CA ALA A 102 -2.96 17.20 12.40
C ALA A 102 -3.63 18.01 13.50
N VAL A 103 -2.98 18.24 14.63
CA VAL A 103 -3.54 18.98 15.80
C VAL A 103 -4.19 20.30 15.39
N GLY A 104 -3.59 21.06 14.47
CA GLY A 104 -4.17 22.33 13.99
C GLY A 104 -5.18 22.21 12.84
N MET A 105 -5.56 20.98 12.45
CA MET A 105 -6.48 20.73 11.33
C MET A 105 -7.80 20.08 11.75
N LEU A 106 -7.91 19.70 13.04
CA LEU A 106 -9.00 18.86 13.52
C LEU A 106 -10.10 19.62 14.25
N ASP A 107 -10.05 20.97 14.28
CA ASP A 107 -10.99 21.82 15.04
C ASP A 107 -12.47 21.53 14.74
N GLU A 108 -12.78 21.06 13.52
CA GLU A 108 -14.14 20.74 13.07
C GLU A 108 -14.43 19.21 13.05
N THR A 109 -13.58 18.39 13.69
CA THR A 109 -13.70 16.93 13.63
C THR A 109 -13.58 16.29 15.02
N PRO A 110 -14.67 16.31 15.83
CA PRO A 110 -14.65 15.90 17.23
C PRO A 110 -14.11 14.50 17.47
N THR A 111 -14.51 13.50 16.64
CA THR A 111 -14.04 12.12 16.82
C THR A 111 -12.55 12.00 16.58
N LEU A 112 -12.01 12.64 15.54
CA LEU A 112 -10.57 12.59 15.28
C LEU A 112 -9.76 13.31 16.36
N GLN A 113 -10.31 14.36 17.00
CA GLN A 113 -9.68 15.04 18.13
C GLN A 113 -9.58 14.14 19.36
N THR A 114 -10.57 13.28 19.58
CA THR A 114 -10.64 12.43 20.77
C THR A 114 -9.88 11.11 20.62
N LEU A 115 -9.42 10.77 19.40
CA LEU A 115 -8.59 9.59 19.20
C LEU A 115 -7.25 9.71 19.92
N ASP A 116 -6.77 8.60 20.41
CA ASP A 116 -5.39 8.46 20.87
C ASP A 116 -4.45 8.38 19.64
N TRP A 117 -3.64 9.40 19.41
CA TRP A 117 -2.71 9.46 18.29
C TRP A 117 -1.36 8.89 18.67
N LEU A 118 -1.05 7.73 18.10
CA LEU A 118 0.21 7.02 18.33
C LEU A 118 1.17 7.22 17.16
N ALA A 119 2.26 7.95 17.39
CA ALA A 119 3.36 8.09 16.46
C ALA A 119 4.29 6.87 16.57
N VAL A 120 4.30 6.02 15.54
CA VAL A 120 5.03 4.73 15.59
C VAL A 120 6.55 4.89 15.47
N ASP A 121 7.01 5.99 14.89
CA ASP A 121 8.41 6.35 14.73
C ASP A 121 9.06 6.85 16.04
N GLU A 122 8.26 7.23 17.04
CA GLU A 122 8.73 7.59 18.38
C GLU A 122 8.83 6.38 19.33
N LEU A 123 8.32 5.21 18.92
CA LEU A 123 8.34 4.02 19.77
C LEU A 123 9.77 3.49 19.94
N VAL A 124 10.26 3.56 21.16
CA VAL A 124 11.57 3.03 21.57
C VAL A 124 11.40 1.78 22.43
N GLY A 125 12.46 0.99 22.56
CA GLY A 125 12.49 -0.20 23.42
C GLY A 125 12.41 -1.52 22.66
N ASP A 126 12.50 -2.60 23.40
CA ASP A 126 12.45 -3.95 22.86
C ASP A 126 11.01 -4.34 22.52
N PRO A 127 10.76 -4.99 21.38
CA PRO A 127 9.45 -5.61 21.15
C PRO A 127 9.22 -6.64 22.24
N GLY A 128 8.23 -6.41 23.10
CA GLY A 128 7.90 -7.32 24.19
C GLY A 128 7.87 -8.80 23.77
N ASP A 129 7.94 -9.71 24.74
CA ASP A 129 8.06 -11.14 24.52
C ASP A 129 7.06 -11.67 23.47
N SER A 130 7.59 -12.49 22.58
CA SER A 130 6.81 -13.11 21.49
C SER A 130 5.63 -13.95 21.97
N ASP A 131 5.70 -14.41 23.21
CA ASP A 131 4.72 -15.29 23.81
C ASP A 131 3.41 -14.57 24.21
N ALA A 132 3.43 -13.23 24.27
CA ALA A 132 2.27 -12.42 24.59
C ALA A 132 1.39 -12.05 23.38
N MET A 133 1.82 -12.35 22.14
CA MET A 133 1.03 -12.04 20.95
C MET A 133 -0.18 -12.96 20.83
N PRO A 134 -1.40 -12.44 20.64
CA PRO A 134 -2.59 -13.26 20.49
C PRO A 134 -2.51 -14.15 19.24
N THR A 135 -3.07 -15.35 19.33
CA THR A 135 -3.20 -16.24 18.16
C THR A 135 -4.41 -15.83 17.35
N MET A 136 -4.19 -15.49 16.08
CA MET A 136 -5.25 -15.09 15.16
C MET A 136 -5.92 -16.30 14.52
N ARG A 137 -7.26 -16.25 14.40
CA ARG A 137 -8.04 -17.23 13.66
C ARG A 137 -8.39 -16.68 12.27
N PRO A 138 -8.58 -17.56 11.27
CA PRO A 138 -8.93 -17.13 9.91
C PRO A 138 -10.23 -16.32 9.81
N ASP A 139 -11.19 -16.57 10.69
CA ASP A 139 -12.50 -15.89 10.73
C ASP A 139 -12.48 -14.51 11.41
N GLN A 140 -11.39 -14.16 12.11
CA GLN A 140 -11.26 -12.87 12.77
C GLN A 140 -11.08 -11.75 11.77
N LEU A 141 -11.74 -10.61 12.05
CA LEU A 141 -11.62 -9.39 11.27
C LEU A 141 -10.18 -8.85 11.36
N ALA A 142 -9.58 -8.58 10.22
CA ALA A 142 -8.22 -8.08 10.10
C ALA A 142 -8.15 -6.65 9.57
N VAL A 143 -9.01 -6.33 8.61
CA VAL A 143 -8.99 -5.03 7.91
C VAL A 143 -10.40 -4.55 7.65
N LEU A 144 -10.63 -3.24 7.83
CA LEU A 144 -11.75 -2.53 7.24
C LEU A 144 -11.23 -1.71 6.05
N GLN A 145 -11.56 -2.15 4.84
CA GLN A 145 -11.14 -1.47 3.62
C GLN A 145 -12.24 -0.51 3.16
N TYR A 146 -12.00 0.80 3.33
CA TYR A 146 -12.98 1.81 2.95
C TYR A 146 -12.94 2.13 1.46
N THR A 147 -14.11 2.05 0.84
CA THR A 147 -14.32 2.42 -0.57
C THR A 147 -14.99 3.80 -0.69
N SER A 148 -14.94 4.39 -1.89
CA SER A 148 -15.55 5.70 -2.14
C SER A 148 -17.08 5.70 -2.09
N GLY A 149 -17.70 4.51 -2.10
CA GLY A 149 -19.15 4.32 -2.08
C GLY A 149 -19.91 5.09 -3.16
N SER A 150 -20.78 4.47 -3.92
CA SER A 150 -21.63 5.13 -4.92
C SER A 150 -22.66 6.11 -4.29
N THR A 151 -22.88 6.01 -2.99
CA THR A 151 -23.86 6.81 -2.21
C THR A 151 -23.24 8.00 -1.48
N GLY A 152 -21.95 8.26 -1.64
CA GLY A 152 -21.23 9.37 -0.97
C GLY A 152 -20.78 9.09 0.48
N SER A 153 -21.41 8.12 1.19
CA SER A 153 -20.97 7.68 2.51
C SER A 153 -19.87 6.62 2.38
N PRO A 154 -18.79 6.70 3.17
CA PRO A 154 -17.77 5.67 3.21
C PRO A 154 -18.39 4.32 3.62
N LYS A 155 -17.95 3.23 2.98
CA LYS A 155 -18.36 1.87 3.35
C LYS A 155 -17.11 1.06 3.66
N GLY A 156 -17.04 0.52 4.87
CA GLY A 156 -15.96 -0.34 5.34
C GLY A 156 -16.20 -1.79 4.97
N VAL A 157 -15.50 -2.30 3.97
CA VAL A 157 -15.52 -3.74 3.63
C VAL A 157 -14.76 -4.52 4.69
N MET A 158 -15.44 -5.51 5.29
CA MET A 158 -14.91 -6.33 6.37
C MET A 158 -14.10 -7.50 5.81
N LEU A 159 -12.78 -7.47 6.01
CA LEU A 159 -11.87 -8.50 5.53
C LEU A 159 -11.27 -9.27 6.71
N SER A 160 -11.56 -10.57 6.77
CA SER A 160 -10.95 -11.46 7.74
C SER A 160 -9.51 -11.85 7.32
N HIS A 161 -8.73 -12.40 8.26
CA HIS A 161 -7.43 -12.99 7.93
C HIS A 161 -7.56 -14.06 6.84
N GLY A 162 -8.60 -14.88 6.89
CA GLY A 162 -8.87 -15.92 5.88
C GLY A 162 -9.17 -15.36 4.50
N ASN A 163 -9.99 -14.29 4.40
CA ASN A 163 -10.27 -13.62 3.13
C ASN A 163 -8.98 -13.10 2.48
N ILE A 164 -8.14 -12.42 3.27
CA ILE A 164 -6.87 -11.87 2.80
C ILE A 164 -5.96 -13.00 2.29
N MET A 165 -5.78 -14.06 3.08
CA MET A 165 -4.91 -15.17 2.72
C MET A 165 -5.39 -15.87 1.45
N TYR A 166 -6.70 -16.13 1.32
CA TYR A 166 -7.27 -16.75 0.14
C TYR A 166 -7.04 -15.90 -1.12
N ASN A 167 -7.33 -14.59 -1.02
CA ASN A 167 -7.17 -13.68 -2.15
C ASN A 167 -5.70 -13.55 -2.59
N VAL A 168 -4.78 -13.41 -1.63
CA VAL A 168 -3.33 -13.35 -1.93
C VAL A 168 -2.84 -14.64 -2.62
N MET A 169 -3.30 -15.81 -2.16
CA MET A 169 -2.98 -17.08 -2.82
C MET A 169 -3.51 -17.13 -4.25
N ALA A 170 -4.76 -16.69 -4.48
CA ALA A 170 -5.36 -16.65 -5.81
C ALA A 170 -4.57 -15.74 -6.76
N ILE A 171 -4.14 -14.55 -6.28
CA ILE A 171 -3.33 -13.63 -7.09
C ILE A 171 -1.95 -14.23 -7.40
N VAL A 172 -1.29 -14.87 -6.44
CA VAL A 172 0.02 -15.53 -6.64
C VAL A 172 -0.10 -16.62 -7.73
N TYR A 173 -1.17 -17.39 -7.65
CA TYR A 173 -1.45 -18.44 -8.64
C TYR A 173 -1.77 -17.87 -10.02
N SER A 174 -2.65 -16.87 -10.10
CA SER A 174 -3.08 -16.26 -11.37
C SER A 174 -1.96 -15.53 -12.10
N PHE A 175 -1.06 -14.86 -11.35
CA PHE A 175 0.08 -14.17 -11.95
C PHE A 175 1.21 -15.12 -12.36
N GLU A 176 1.03 -16.44 -12.21
CA GLU A 176 2.07 -17.43 -12.46
C GLU A 176 3.43 -16.99 -11.91
N SER A 177 3.38 -16.41 -10.70
CA SER A 177 4.51 -15.70 -10.11
C SER A 177 5.72 -16.63 -9.99
N THR A 178 6.72 -16.37 -10.83
CA THR A 178 7.97 -17.13 -10.80
C THR A 178 8.70 -16.94 -9.49
N GLN A 179 9.44 -17.94 -9.05
CA GLN A 179 10.16 -17.89 -7.77
C GLN A 179 11.28 -16.84 -7.69
N THR A 180 11.55 -16.09 -8.74
CA THR A 180 12.70 -15.18 -8.86
C THR A 180 12.32 -13.71 -9.14
N GLY A 181 11.10 -13.28 -8.86
CA GLY A 181 10.63 -11.94 -9.22
C GLY A 181 10.75 -10.89 -8.11
N LEU A 182 10.91 -9.62 -8.49
CA LEU A 182 10.74 -8.44 -7.64
C LEU A 182 9.57 -7.62 -8.18
N GLY A 183 8.72 -7.13 -7.27
CA GLY A 183 7.61 -6.26 -7.63
C GLY A 183 7.94 -4.78 -7.44
N ILE A 184 7.21 -3.92 -8.16
CA ILE A 184 7.18 -2.48 -7.90
C ILE A 184 5.73 -2.03 -7.83
N THR A 185 5.41 -1.20 -6.82
CA THR A 185 4.13 -0.50 -6.75
C THR A 185 4.31 0.96 -6.38
N TRP A 186 3.61 1.82 -7.09
CA TRP A 186 3.43 3.24 -6.78
C TRP A 186 1.99 3.53 -6.33
N LEU A 187 1.15 2.50 -6.24
CA LEU A 187 -0.25 2.62 -5.82
C LEU A 187 -0.35 2.95 -4.33
N PRO A 188 -1.35 3.75 -3.94
CA PRO A 188 -1.57 4.07 -2.53
C PRO A 188 -1.81 2.82 -1.68
N THR A 189 -1.13 2.70 -0.55
CA THR A 189 -1.27 1.56 0.37
C THR A 189 -2.60 1.55 1.14
N TYR A 190 -3.33 2.65 1.15
CA TYR A 190 -4.70 2.71 1.68
C TYR A 190 -5.77 2.26 0.67
N HIS A 191 -5.40 1.97 -0.57
CA HIS A 191 -6.26 1.38 -1.60
C HIS A 191 -6.00 -0.12 -1.69
N ASP A 192 -7.05 -0.93 -1.90
CA ASP A 192 -6.99 -2.39 -1.98
C ASP A 192 -5.92 -2.91 -2.94
N MET A 193 -5.85 -2.39 -4.18
CA MET A 193 -4.84 -2.79 -5.16
C MET A 193 -3.41 -2.53 -4.67
N GLY A 194 -3.17 -1.38 -4.02
CA GLY A 194 -1.87 -1.04 -3.44
C GLY A 194 -1.54 -1.87 -2.19
N LEU A 195 -2.53 -2.10 -1.32
CA LEU A 195 -2.35 -2.91 -0.12
C LEU A 195 -2.12 -4.39 -0.46
N VAL A 196 -3.05 -4.99 -1.21
CA VAL A 196 -3.00 -6.43 -1.51
C VAL A 196 -1.84 -6.75 -2.45
N GLY A 197 -1.74 -6.04 -3.57
CA GLY A 197 -0.71 -6.28 -4.59
C GLY A 197 0.69 -5.82 -4.17
N GLY A 198 0.78 -4.71 -3.42
CA GLY A 198 2.04 -4.07 -3.09
C GLY A 198 2.61 -4.43 -1.72
N VAL A 199 1.78 -4.82 -0.75
CA VAL A 199 2.24 -5.09 0.63
C VAL A 199 1.99 -6.56 1.01
N LEU A 200 0.77 -7.05 0.89
CA LEU A 200 0.40 -8.38 1.37
C LEU A 200 0.97 -9.50 0.50
N LYS A 201 0.73 -9.44 -0.82
CA LYS A 201 1.18 -10.47 -1.76
C LYS A 201 2.70 -10.66 -1.74
N PRO A 202 3.55 -9.61 -1.83
CA PRO A 202 5.00 -9.79 -1.83
C PRO A 202 5.50 -10.46 -0.56
N LEU A 203 4.99 -10.04 0.61
CA LEU A 203 5.40 -10.61 1.89
C LEU A 203 5.00 -12.08 2.01
N TYR A 204 3.75 -12.41 1.65
CA TYR A 204 3.27 -13.80 1.67
C TYR A 204 4.12 -14.71 0.77
N PHE A 205 4.48 -14.21 -0.41
CA PHE A 205 5.28 -14.98 -1.37
C PHE A 205 6.78 -14.99 -1.05
N GLY A 206 7.22 -14.25 -0.03
CA GLY A 206 8.63 -14.16 0.36
C GLY A 206 9.49 -13.41 -0.65
N ARG A 207 8.94 -12.42 -1.37
CA ARG A 207 9.63 -11.66 -2.41
C ARG A 207 9.81 -10.19 -2.04
N PRO A 208 10.91 -9.58 -2.44
CA PRO A 208 11.08 -8.14 -2.24
C PRO A 208 10.11 -7.35 -3.12
N ASN A 209 9.65 -6.21 -2.60
CA ASN A 209 8.86 -5.26 -3.36
C ASN A 209 9.39 -3.84 -3.16
N VAL A 210 9.38 -3.04 -4.22
CA VAL A 210 9.70 -1.62 -4.18
C VAL A 210 8.42 -0.82 -4.08
N LEU A 211 8.30 -0.04 -3.02
CA LEU A 211 7.22 0.92 -2.83
C LEU A 211 7.68 2.29 -3.31
N MET A 212 6.83 2.99 -4.03
CA MET A 212 7.03 4.36 -4.47
C MET A 212 5.83 5.22 -4.06
N SER A 213 6.05 6.51 -3.85
CA SER A 213 4.92 7.42 -3.65
C SER A 213 4.12 7.59 -4.96
N PRO A 214 2.77 7.59 -4.91
CA PRO A 214 1.95 7.93 -6.07
C PRO A 214 2.33 9.27 -6.71
N MET A 215 2.72 10.25 -5.89
CA MET A 215 3.14 11.57 -6.38
C MET A 215 4.43 11.54 -7.19
N VAL A 216 5.36 10.64 -6.86
CA VAL A 216 6.60 10.44 -7.60
C VAL A 216 6.30 10.02 -9.04
N PHE A 217 5.37 9.08 -9.21
CA PHE A 217 4.88 8.66 -10.53
C PHE A 217 4.12 9.78 -11.24
N LEU A 218 3.14 10.39 -10.59
CA LEU A 218 2.28 11.40 -11.22
C LEU A 218 3.06 12.64 -11.67
N GLN A 219 4.07 13.07 -10.92
CA GLN A 219 4.92 14.21 -11.29
C GLN A 219 5.84 13.90 -12.47
N LYS A 220 6.38 12.68 -12.52
CA LYS A 220 7.33 12.27 -13.57
C LYS A 220 7.19 10.77 -13.87
N PRO A 221 6.31 10.38 -14.81
CA PRO A 221 5.98 8.97 -15.07
C PRO A 221 7.17 8.07 -15.41
N VAL A 222 8.21 8.63 -16.05
CA VAL A 222 9.42 7.88 -16.38
C VAL A 222 10.13 7.29 -15.15
N ARG A 223 9.95 7.87 -13.96
CA ARG A 223 10.50 7.32 -12.72
C ARG A 223 10.02 5.89 -12.44
N TRP A 224 8.78 5.58 -12.78
CA TRP A 224 8.25 4.22 -12.67
C TRP A 224 8.99 3.25 -13.61
N LEU A 225 9.15 3.61 -14.90
CA LEU A 225 9.84 2.77 -15.88
C LEU A 225 11.36 2.64 -15.56
N ARG A 226 11.98 3.71 -15.05
CA ARG A 226 13.36 3.68 -14.54
C ARG A 226 13.51 2.76 -13.33
N ALA A 227 12.54 2.74 -12.43
CA ALA A 227 12.53 1.81 -11.32
C ALA A 227 12.42 0.35 -11.82
N ILE A 228 11.54 0.06 -12.79
CA ILE A 228 11.44 -1.28 -13.41
C ILE A 228 12.80 -1.68 -14.00
N THR A 229 13.46 -0.78 -14.70
CA THR A 229 14.80 -0.98 -15.28
C THR A 229 15.85 -1.24 -14.19
N LYS A 230 15.95 -0.34 -13.18
CA LYS A 230 16.92 -0.39 -12.09
C LYS A 230 16.84 -1.71 -11.31
N TYR A 231 15.64 -2.08 -10.90
CA TYR A 231 15.43 -3.25 -10.06
C TYR A 231 15.18 -4.54 -10.84
N ARG A 232 15.16 -4.47 -12.19
CA ARG A 232 14.79 -5.58 -13.07
C ARG A 232 13.47 -6.22 -12.65
N ALA A 233 12.49 -5.37 -12.35
CA ALA A 233 11.23 -5.82 -11.82
C ALA A 233 10.47 -6.68 -12.82
N THR A 234 9.82 -7.72 -12.30
CA THR A 234 9.04 -8.67 -13.10
C THR A 234 7.55 -8.40 -13.03
N VAL A 235 7.08 -7.77 -11.96
CA VAL A 235 5.66 -7.48 -11.71
C VAL A 235 5.48 -6.02 -11.34
N SER A 236 4.67 -5.31 -12.09
CA SER A 236 4.23 -3.95 -11.76
C SER A 236 2.96 -3.64 -12.56
N GLY A 237 2.27 -2.56 -12.22
CA GLY A 237 1.09 -2.15 -12.99
C GLY A 237 0.33 -1.03 -12.30
N GLY A 238 -0.86 -0.79 -12.79
CA GLY A 238 -1.76 0.23 -12.28
C GLY A 238 -3.01 0.38 -13.12
N PRO A 239 -3.83 1.40 -12.87
CA PRO A 239 -4.99 1.72 -13.69
C PRO A 239 -4.61 2.11 -15.12
N ASN A 240 -5.58 2.05 -16.02
CA ASN A 240 -5.40 2.34 -17.44
C ASN A 240 -4.78 3.72 -17.71
N PHE A 241 -5.17 4.74 -16.92
CA PHE A 241 -4.62 6.09 -17.06
C PHE A 241 -3.09 6.14 -16.87
N ALA A 242 -2.51 5.22 -16.11
CA ALA A 242 -1.08 5.21 -15.86
C ALA A 242 -0.28 4.89 -17.12
N TYR A 243 -0.78 3.98 -17.90
CA TYR A 243 -0.20 3.62 -19.21
C TYR A 243 -0.36 4.77 -20.20
N ASP A 244 -1.55 5.39 -20.27
CA ASP A 244 -1.79 6.59 -21.06
C ASP A 244 -0.82 7.73 -20.69
N LEU A 245 -0.65 7.97 -19.38
CA LEU A 245 0.21 9.04 -18.87
C LEU A 245 1.68 8.80 -19.27
N CYS A 246 2.16 7.56 -19.19
CA CYS A 246 3.51 7.21 -19.67
C CYS A 246 3.66 7.50 -21.17
N THR A 247 2.71 7.03 -21.98
CA THR A 247 2.74 7.21 -23.44
C THR A 247 2.74 8.69 -23.83
N GLN A 248 1.97 9.52 -23.12
CA GLN A 248 1.82 10.95 -23.45
C GLN A 248 2.94 11.84 -22.92
N LYS A 249 3.55 11.48 -21.76
CA LYS A 249 4.44 12.39 -21.05
C LYS A 249 5.92 12.05 -21.15
N ILE A 250 6.27 10.78 -21.41
CA ILE A 250 7.68 10.37 -21.49
C ILE A 250 8.24 10.74 -22.85
N THR A 251 9.28 11.57 -22.87
CA THR A 251 9.95 11.99 -24.11
C THR A 251 10.92 10.92 -24.62
N ASP A 252 11.41 11.08 -25.86
CA ASP A 252 12.39 10.15 -26.44
C ASP A 252 13.72 10.18 -25.67
N GLU A 253 14.15 11.36 -25.22
CA GLU A 253 15.34 11.52 -24.38
C GLU A 253 15.19 10.81 -23.04
N GLU A 254 13.99 10.83 -22.47
CA GLU A 254 13.71 10.16 -21.19
C GLU A 254 13.67 8.63 -21.33
N MET A 255 13.46 8.12 -22.55
CA MET A 255 13.51 6.69 -22.85
C MET A 255 14.95 6.13 -22.91
N GLU A 256 15.95 6.98 -23.05
CA GLU A 256 17.34 6.53 -23.07
C GLU A 256 17.70 5.79 -21.78
N GLY A 257 18.30 4.61 -21.95
CA GLY A 257 18.69 3.73 -20.85
C GLY A 257 17.57 2.92 -20.20
N LEU A 258 16.32 3.03 -20.67
CA LEU A 258 15.26 2.13 -20.22
C LEU A 258 15.47 0.71 -20.77
N ASP A 259 15.22 -0.29 -19.92
CA ASP A 259 15.14 -1.70 -20.27
C ASP A 259 13.95 -2.36 -19.56
N LEU A 260 12.89 -2.62 -20.32
CA LEU A 260 11.64 -3.19 -19.80
C LEU A 260 11.52 -4.70 -20.06
N ARG A 261 12.55 -5.37 -20.56
CA ARG A 261 12.53 -6.81 -20.89
C ARG A 261 12.25 -7.70 -19.67
N SER A 262 12.57 -7.24 -18.48
CA SER A 262 12.28 -7.98 -17.24
C SER A 262 10.81 -7.97 -16.84
N TRP A 263 10.02 -7.01 -17.32
CA TRP A 263 8.62 -6.84 -16.93
C TRP A 263 7.74 -7.91 -17.56
N GLN A 264 7.30 -8.88 -16.75
CA GLN A 264 6.54 -10.07 -17.19
C GLN A 264 5.05 -9.92 -16.96
N VAL A 265 4.65 -9.23 -15.88
CA VAL A 265 3.25 -8.99 -15.51
C VAL A 265 3.02 -7.51 -15.35
N ALA A 266 2.43 -6.90 -16.36
CA ALA A 266 1.96 -5.52 -16.40
C ALA A 266 0.45 -5.50 -16.12
N PHE A 267 0.07 -5.61 -14.81
CA PHE A 267 -1.35 -5.66 -14.47
C PHE A 267 -2.04 -4.31 -14.74
N ASN A 268 -3.26 -4.38 -15.29
CA ASN A 268 -4.10 -3.22 -15.58
C ASN A 268 -5.50 -3.47 -15.05
N GLY A 269 -6.01 -2.59 -14.15
CA GLY A 269 -7.31 -2.75 -13.50
C GLY A 269 -7.77 -1.49 -12.75
N ALA A 270 -8.78 -1.65 -11.93
CA ALA A 270 -9.42 -0.59 -11.12
C ALA A 270 -10.22 0.47 -11.92
N GLU A 271 -10.17 0.45 -13.23
CA GLU A 271 -10.99 1.27 -14.14
C GLU A 271 -11.16 0.55 -15.49
N PRO A 272 -12.08 1.01 -16.37
CA PRO A 272 -12.25 0.42 -17.70
C PRO A 272 -10.96 0.42 -18.50
N ILE A 273 -10.55 -0.76 -18.96
CA ILE A 273 -9.35 -0.97 -19.76
C ILE A 273 -9.67 -0.67 -21.21
N ARG A 274 -8.84 0.16 -21.86
CA ARG A 274 -9.00 0.57 -23.25
C ARG A 274 -7.95 -0.11 -24.12
N ALA A 275 -8.38 -0.85 -25.14
CA ALA A 275 -7.46 -1.52 -26.06
C ALA A 275 -6.48 -0.57 -26.75
N ALA A 276 -6.94 0.66 -27.09
CA ALA A 276 -6.07 1.69 -27.68
C ALA A 276 -4.91 2.07 -26.74
N THR A 277 -5.19 2.27 -25.43
CA THR A 277 -4.14 2.56 -24.44
C THR A 277 -3.06 1.49 -24.43
N LEU A 278 -3.46 0.21 -24.46
CA LEU A 278 -2.52 -0.91 -24.45
C LEU A 278 -1.68 -0.95 -25.73
N ALA A 279 -2.33 -0.77 -26.89
CA ALA A 279 -1.65 -0.75 -28.18
C ALA A 279 -0.64 0.42 -28.29
N ASP A 280 -1.04 1.63 -27.87
CA ASP A 280 -0.19 2.82 -27.90
C ASP A 280 1.03 2.65 -26.96
N PHE A 281 0.82 2.10 -25.76
CA PHE A 281 1.91 1.81 -24.83
C PHE A 281 2.88 0.77 -25.40
N CYS A 282 2.36 -0.34 -25.98
CA CYS A 282 3.19 -1.34 -26.64
C CYS A 282 4.02 -0.74 -27.76
N GLN A 283 3.40 0.02 -28.66
CA GLN A 283 4.09 0.68 -29.77
C GLN A 283 5.19 1.64 -29.26
N ARG A 284 4.86 2.44 -28.25
CA ARG A 284 5.77 3.44 -27.70
C ARG A 284 7.01 2.84 -27.04
N PHE A 285 6.84 1.76 -26.28
CA PHE A 285 7.90 1.17 -25.45
C PHE A 285 8.48 -0.14 -25.99
N ALA A 286 8.11 -0.55 -27.20
CA ALA A 286 8.67 -1.74 -27.86
C ALA A 286 10.21 -1.64 -28.03
N SER A 287 10.71 -0.45 -28.40
CA SER A 287 12.16 -0.21 -28.62
C SER A 287 12.99 -0.39 -27.37
N VAL A 288 12.41 -0.24 -26.16
CA VAL A 288 13.05 -0.46 -24.87
C VAL A 288 12.69 -1.81 -24.23
N GLY A 289 12.09 -2.71 -25.03
CA GLY A 289 11.90 -4.12 -24.70
C GLY A 289 10.60 -4.45 -23.98
N PHE A 290 9.61 -3.53 -23.94
CA PHE A 290 8.27 -3.90 -23.46
C PHE A 290 7.60 -4.87 -24.44
N ARG A 291 6.89 -5.87 -23.93
CA ARG A 291 6.22 -6.91 -24.72
C ARG A 291 4.72 -6.91 -24.42
N GLU A 292 3.91 -7.06 -25.45
CA GLU A 292 2.45 -7.08 -25.34
C GLU A 292 1.94 -8.19 -24.41
N GLU A 293 2.60 -9.35 -24.45
CA GLU A 293 2.26 -10.50 -23.63
C GLU A 293 2.45 -10.25 -22.12
N ALA A 294 3.15 -9.17 -21.75
CA ALA A 294 3.27 -8.78 -20.36
C ALA A 294 1.96 -8.20 -19.81
N PHE A 295 1.07 -7.69 -20.64
CA PHE A 295 -0.19 -7.13 -20.14
C PHE A 295 -1.07 -8.20 -19.50
N PHE A 296 -1.53 -7.86 -18.29
CA PHE A 296 -2.40 -8.69 -17.49
C PHE A 296 -3.64 -7.88 -17.05
N PRO A 297 -4.69 -7.83 -17.88
CA PRO A 297 -5.96 -7.24 -17.51
C PRO A 297 -6.53 -7.91 -16.27
N CYS A 298 -6.89 -7.13 -15.27
CA CYS A 298 -7.45 -7.67 -14.04
C CYS A 298 -8.69 -6.89 -13.59
N TYR A 299 -9.57 -7.57 -12.89
CA TYR A 299 -10.74 -7.01 -12.28
C TYR A 299 -10.78 -7.42 -10.81
N GLY A 300 -11.16 -6.47 -9.95
CA GLY A 300 -11.36 -6.72 -8.54
C GLY A 300 -12.08 -5.56 -7.86
N MET A 301 -12.64 -5.85 -6.71
CA MET A 301 -13.26 -4.92 -5.80
C MET A 301 -12.73 -5.20 -4.39
N ALA A 302 -12.93 -4.26 -3.47
CA ALA A 302 -12.51 -4.45 -2.08
C ALA A 302 -13.29 -5.59 -1.40
N GLU A 303 -14.51 -5.87 -1.86
CA GLU A 303 -15.33 -7.01 -1.45
C GLU A 303 -14.74 -8.33 -1.92
#